data_06221d53725fc24c75543c8387dee18a
#
_entry.id   06221d53725fc24c75543c8387dee18a
#
_cell.length_a   1.000
_cell.length_b   1.000
_cell.length_c   1.000
_cell.angle_alpha   90.00
_cell.angle_beta   90.00
_cell.angle_gamma   90.00
#
_symmetry.space_group_name_H-M   'P 1'
#
loop_
_entity.id
_entity.type
_entity.pdbx_description
1 polymer ?
#
loop_
_entity_poly.entity_id
_entity_poly.type
_entity_poly.pdbx_seq_one_letter_code
_entity_poly.pdbx_strand_id
1 'polypeptide(L)'
;TQPNSSAASDVYKRQIMGRIAAGTPIEAIQQVSNNVSVPGEMLKNSGRHYALEVKGDSMIEAGINDGDIVVINEQSDADNGDIVVALVDDQEATLKRLRKRGSVVALEAANPAYETRVYRDDQVKVQGKLVGLIRTY
;
A
#
# COMPACT_ATOMS: atom_id res chain seq x y z
N THR A 1 5.67 -32.89 -2.12
CA THR A 1 5.26 -32.41 -1.90
C THR A 1 4.75 -31.66 -2.02
N GLN A 2 4.84 -31.81 -1.87
CA GLN A 2 4.29 -31.17 -1.69
C GLN A 2 4.03 -30.46 -1.30
N PRO A 3 4.26 -30.34 -1.46
CA PRO A 3 4.07 -29.70 -0.82
C PRO A 3 3.53 -29.20 -0.45
N ASN A 4 3.54 -29.47 -0.26
CA ASN A 4 3.00 -29.09 0.30
C ASN A 4 2.82 -28.77 0.97
N SER A 5 3.06 -28.79 0.51
CA SER A 5 2.93 -29.11 1.87
C SER A 5 2.39 -28.00 2.80
N SER A 6 2.08 -28.37 4.01
CA SER A 6 1.40 -27.43 4.92
C SER A 6 2.21 -26.16 5.19
N ALA A 7 3.53 -26.26 5.22
CA ALA A 7 4.35 -25.07 5.39
C ALA A 7 4.16 -24.08 4.24
N ALA A 8 3.92 -24.61 3.06
CA ALA A 8 3.67 -23.76 1.90
C ALA A 8 2.33 -23.04 2.01
N SER A 9 1.39 -23.57 2.78
CA SER A 9 0.09 -22.92 2.92
C SER A 9 0.15 -21.66 3.79
N ASP A 10 1.19 -21.52 4.62
CA ASP A 10 1.33 -20.37 5.50
C ASP A 10 2.16 -19.24 4.89
N VAL A 11 2.79 -19.51 3.76
CA VAL A 11 3.68 -18.53 3.12
C VAL A 11 3.32 -18.42 1.66
N TYR A 12 3.02 -17.21 1.23
CA TYR A 12 2.70 -16.95 -0.16
C TYR A 12 3.78 -16.07 -0.79
N LYS A 13 3.97 -16.27 -2.07
CA LYS A 13 4.80 -15.37 -2.86
C LYS A 13 3.91 -14.32 -3.51
N ARG A 14 4.28 -13.07 -3.35
CA ARG A 14 3.57 -11.96 -3.96
C ARG A 14 4.54 -11.14 -4.77
N GLN A 15 4.03 -10.57 -5.85
CA GLN A 15 4.84 -9.74 -6.72
C GLN A 15 5.03 -8.36 -6.09
N ILE A 16 6.23 -7.86 -6.19
CA ILE A 16 6.49 -6.46 -5.90
C ILE A 16 6.13 -5.70 -7.17
N MET A 17 5.17 -4.81 -7.06
CA MET A 17 4.62 -4.12 -8.23
C MET A 17 5.31 -2.78 -8.48
N GLY A 18 6.48 -2.58 -7.91
CA GLY A 18 7.24 -1.37 -8.10
C GLY A 18 7.39 -0.61 -6.79
N ARG A 19 7.67 0.65 -6.91
CA ARG A 19 7.92 1.52 -5.76
C ARG A 19 6.85 2.57 -5.65
N ILE A 20 6.57 2.99 -4.43
CA ILE A 20 5.58 4.01 -4.18
C ILE A 20 6.20 5.18 -3.43
N ALA A 21 5.95 6.38 -3.95
CA ALA A 21 6.33 7.63 -3.30
C ALA A 21 5.32 8.68 -3.73
N ALA A 22 5.26 9.79 -3.00
CA ALA A 22 4.39 10.89 -3.40
C ALA A 22 4.77 11.33 -4.82
N GLY A 23 3.77 11.46 -5.69
CA GLY A 23 3.98 11.86 -7.07
C GLY A 23 4.44 10.74 -8.01
N THR A 24 4.50 9.50 -7.53
CA THR A 24 4.91 8.37 -8.38
C THR A 24 3.82 8.09 -9.42
N PRO A 25 4.16 8.03 -10.71
CA PRO A 25 3.17 7.66 -11.73
C PRO A 25 2.65 6.23 -11.51
N ILE A 26 1.38 6.02 -11.83
CA ILE A 26 0.76 4.70 -11.62
C ILE A 26 1.47 3.61 -12.41
N GLU A 27 2.01 3.93 -13.58
CA GLU A 27 2.72 2.96 -14.40
C GLU A 27 3.93 2.37 -13.67
N ALA A 28 4.57 3.17 -12.83
CA ALA A 28 5.75 2.71 -12.10
C ALA A 28 5.40 1.65 -11.05
N ILE A 29 4.23 1.75 -10.44
CA ILE A 29 3.83 0.78 -9.43
C ILE A 29 3.17 -0.45 -10.03
N GLN A 30 2.75 -0.39 -11.29
CA GLN A 30 2.17 -1.54 -11.97
C GLN A 30 3.21 -2.48 -12.55
N GLN A 31 4.46 -2.06 -12.59
CA GLN A 31 5.54 -2.90 -13.10
C GLN A 31 5.96 -3.91 -12.04
N VAL A 32 5.93 -5.17 -12.44
CA VAL A 32 6.37 -6.25 -11.58
C VAL A 32 7.89 -6.29 -11.58
N SER A 33 8.50 -6.16 -10.43
CA SER A 33 9.96 -6.23 -10.33
C SER A 33 10.44 -7.50 -9.64
N ASN A 34 9.73 -7.95 -8.60
CA ASN A 34 10.15 -9.12 -7.81
C ASN A 34 8.96 -9.78 -7.18
N ASN A 35 9.21 -10.98 -6.64
CA ASN A 35 8.26 -11.64 -5.76
C ASN A 35 8.77 -11.57 -4.33
N VAL A 36 7.86 -11.50 -3.38
CA VAL A 36 8.20 -11.55 -1.98
C VAL A 36 7.32 -12.60 -1.31
N SER A 37 7.92 -13.34 -0.38
CA SER A 37 7.18 -14.33 0.40
C SER A 37 6.66 -13.67 1.66
N VAL A 38 5.38 -13.86 1.95
CA VAL A 38 4.75 -13.28 3.12
C VAL A 38 4.03 -14.34 3.92
N PRO A 39 3.93 -14.18 5.26
CA PRO A 39 3.14 -15.11 6.07
C PRO A 39 1.69 -15.09 5.65
N GLY A 40 1.06 -16.25 5.67
CA GLY A 40 -0.35 -16.36 5.32
C GLY A 40 -1.25 -15.52 6.21
N GLU A 41 -0.82 -15.23 7.42
CA GLU A 41 -1.59 -14.39 8.33
C GLU A 41 -1.82 -12.99 7.81
N MET A 42 -0.93 -12.48 6.99
CA MET A 42 -1.10 -11.16 6.37
C MET A 42 -2.13 -11.20 5.26
N LEU A 43 -2.52 -12.39 4.82
CA LEU A 43 -3.41 -12.60 3.68
C LEU A 43 -4.75 -13.18 4.12
N LYS A 44 -5.20 -12.83 5.32
CA LYS A 44 -6.44 -13.37 5.90
C LYS A 44 -7.67 -13.02 5.11
N ASN A 45 -7.71 -11.80 4.60
CA ASN A 45 -8.88 -11.34 3.86
C ASN A 45 -8.88 -11.96 2.48
N SER A 46 -10.07 -12.27 1.99
CA SER A 46 -10.22 -12.72 0.63
C SER A 46 -9.83 -11.60 -0.32
N GLY A 47 -9.47 -11.98 -1.53
CA GLY A 47 -9.10 -11.03 -2.55
C GLY A 47 -7.62 -11.04 -2.83
N ARG A 48 -7.23 -10.14 -3.70
CA ARG A 48 -5.86 -10.07 -4.18
C ARG A 48 -5.02 -9.22 -3.25
N HIS A 49 -3.77 -9.63 -3.12
CA HIS A 49 -2.77 -8.89 -2.37
C HIS A 49 -1.59 -8.61 -3.26
N TYR A 50 -0.94 -7.50 -3.02
CA TYR A 50 0.29 -7.18 -3.72
C TYR A 50 1.24 -6.46 -2.76
N ALA A 51 2.51 -6.39 -3.16
CA ALA A 51 3.54 -5.77 -2.34
C ALA A 51 4.16 -4.61 -3.09
N LEU A 52 4.49 -3.56 -2.37
CA LEU A 52 5.13 -2.38 -2.91
C LEU A 52 6.34 -2.02 -2.06
N GLU A 53 7.40 -1.60 -2.71
CA GLU A 53 8.56 -1.06 -2.01
C GLU A 53 8.33 0.43 -1.77
N VAL A 54 8.49 0.85 -0.52
CA VAL A 54 8.30 2.25 -0.14
C VAL A 54 9.53 3.06 -0.50
N LYS A 55 9.29 4.22 -1.10
CA LYS A 55 10.34 5.16 -1.44
C LYS A 55 10.06 6.46 -0.71
N GLY A 56 11.06 6.92 0.05
CA GLY A 56 10.92 8.18 0.79
C GLY A 56 10.43 7.98 2.21
N ASP A 57 10.18 9.08 2.91
CA ASP A 57 9.91 9.07 4.35
C ASP A 57 8.60 9.71 4.74
N SER A 58 7.65 9.82 3.81
CA SER A 58 6.39 10.52 4.09
C SER A 58 5.54 9.81 5.13
N MET A 59 5.81 8.55 5.46
CA MET A 59 5.03 7.77 6.42
C MET A 59 5.89 7.29 7.59
N ILE A 60 6.97 7.98 7.88
CA ILE A 60 7.95 7.53 8.87
C ILE A 60 7.36 7.48 10.29
N GLU A 61 6.48 8.39 10.65
CA GLU A 61 5.86 8.39 11.98
C GLU A 61 4.79 7.31 12.14
N ALA A 62 4.41 6.67 11.06
CA ALA A 62 3.57 5.48 11.12
C ALA A 62 4.40 4.19 11.17
N GLY A 63 5.72 4.32 11.29
CA GLY A 63 6.61 3.18 11.33
C GLY A 63 6.96 2.60 9.97
N ILE A 64 6.73 3.35 8.90
CA ILE A 64 7.02 2.91 7.54
C ILE A 64 8.21 3.68 7.02
N ASN A 65 9.30 2.99 6.76
CA ASN A 65 10.57 3.59 6.36
C ASN A 65 10.84 3.39 4.88
N ASP A 66 11.72 4.23 4.35
CA ASP A 66 12.23 4.04 3.00
C ASP A 66 12.82 2.64 2.87
N GLY A 67 12.47 1.96 1.79
CA GLY A 67 12.94 0.60 1.54
C GLY A 67 12.08 -0.50 2.12
N ASP A 68 11.12 -0.18 2.97
CA ASP A 68 10.20 -1.19 3.50
C ASP A 68 9.33 -1.76 2.39
N ILE A 69 8.93 -3.01 2.58
CA ILE A 69 7.95 -3.66 1.70
C ILE A 69 6.61 -3.62 2.41
N VAL A 70 5.63 -3.00 1.80
CA VAL A 70 4.27 -2.98 2.35
C VAL A 70 3.41 -3.98 1.60
N VAL A 71 2.59 -4.71 2.35
CA VAL A 71 1.66 -5.68 1.79
C VAL A 71 0.29 -5.04 1.77
N ILE A 72 -0.33 -5.04 0.62
CA ILE A 72 -1.57 -4.33 0.35
C ILE A 72 -2.65 -5.33 -0.04
N ASN A 73 -3.80 -5.22 0.61
CA ASN A 73 -4.99 -5.93 0.19
C ASN A 73 -5.73 -5.07 -0.83
N GLU A 74 -5.89 -5.58 -2.04
CA GLU A 74 -6.58 -4.85 -3.11
C GLU A 74 -8.05 -4.69 -2.75
N GLN A 75 -8.48 -3.44 -2.60
CA GLN A 75 -9.87 -3.11 -2.30
C GLN A 75 -10.12 -1.66 -2.69
N SER A 76 -11.38 -1.35 -3.00
CA SER A 76 -11.75 0.00 -3.43
C SER A 76 -12.27 0.86 -2.30
N ASP A 77 -12.52 0.28 -1.13
CA ASP A 77 -13.01 0.98 0.05
C ASP A 77 -12.00 0.91 1.18
N ALA A 78 -12.05 1.91 2.04
CA ALA A 78 -11.27 1.92 3.26
C ALA A 78 -11.94 2.84 4.27
N ASP A 79 -11.61 2.64 5.54
CA ASP A 79 -12.15 3.44 6.63
C ASP A 79 -11.25 4.62 6.95
N ASN A 80 -11.82 5.61 7.62
CA ASN A 80 -11.03 6.73 8.12
C ASN A 80 -9.91 6.21 9.01
N GLY A 81 -8.71 6.70 8.77
CA GLY A 81 -7.54 6.31 9.53
C GLY A 81 -6.75 5.17 8.93
N ASP A 82 -7.31 4.47 7.96
CA ASP A 82 -6.57 3.40 7.28
C ASP A 82 -5.44 3.99 6.44
N ILE A 83 -4.34 3.25 6.37
CA ILE A 83 -3.27 3.60 5.44
C ILE A 83 -3.54 2.86 4.14
N VAL A 84 -3.60 3.62 3.06
CA VAL A 84 -4.05 3.10 1.77
C VAL A 84 -3.09 3.51 0.66
N VAL A 85 -3.15 2.74 -0.41
CA VAL A 85 -2.61 3.16 -1.71
C VAL A 85 -3.75 3.87 -2.41
N ALA A 86 -3.55 5.13 -2.74
CA ALA A 86 -4.56 5.96 -3.39
C ALA A 86 -4.04 6.42 -4.75
N LEU A 87 -4.92 6.36 -5.73
CA LEU A 87 -4.66 6.89 -7.06
C LEU A 87 -5.35 8.24 -7.17
N VAL A 88 -4.57 9.28 -7.47
CA VAL A 88 -5.06 10.65 -7.56
C VAL A 88 -5.12 11.06 -9.02
N ASP A 89 -6.28 11.55 -9.44
CA ASP A 89 -6.53 12.03 -10.82
C ASP A 89 -6.15 11.00 -11.88
N ASP A 90 -6.29 9.71 -11.55
CA ASP A 90 -5.94 8.60 -12.45
C ASP A 90 -4.48 8.61 -12.91
N GLN A 91 -3.61 9.34 -12.23
CA GLN A 91 -2.22 9.52 -12.67
C GLN A 91 -1.19 9.14 -11.62
N GLU A 92 -1.38 9.55 -10.39
CA GLU A 92 -0.36 9.39 -9.36
C GLU A 92 -0.84 8.47 -8.26
N ALA A 93 -0.01 7.52 -7.86
CA ALA A 93 -0.29 6.66 -6.72
C ALA A 93 0.57 7.08 -5.53
N THR A 94 0.00 6.99 -4.34
CA THR A 94 0.70 7.35 -3.13
C THR A 94 0.20 6.51 -1.96
N LEU A 95 1.05 6.33 -0.96
CA LEU A 95 0.69 5.64 0.28
C LEU A 95 0.50 6.70 1.36
N LYS A 96 -0.71 6.83 1.87
CA LYS A 96 -1.07 7.87 2.83
C LYS A 96 -2.17 7.37 3.74
N ARG A 97 -2.41 8.10 4.83
CA ARG A 97 -3.54 7.84 5.71
C ARG A 97 -4.77 8.53 5.14
N LEU A 98 -5.84 7.77 5.04
CA LEU A 98 -7.09 8.24 4.45
C LEU A 98 -7.96 8.91 5.50
N ARG A 99 -8.49 10.09 5.16
CA ARG A 99 -9.54 10.74 5.92
C ARG A 99 -10.63 11.18 4.96
N LYS A 100 -11.84 10.72 5.21
CA LYS A 100 -12.99 11.09 4.39
C LYS A 100 -13.98 11.89 5.21
N ARG A 101 -14.53 12.92 4.61
CA ARG A 101 -15.60 13.69 5.22
C ARG A 101 -16.53 14.19 4.13
N GLY A 102 -17.69 13.53 3.98
CA GLY A 102 -18.61 13.86 2.90
C GLY A 102 -17.97 13.65 1.54
N SER A 103 -17.94 14.69 0.74
CA SER A 103 -17.36 14.63 -0.60
C SER A 103 -15.88 15.04 -0.63
N VAL A 104 -15.25 15.17 0.53
CA VAL A 104 -13.87 15.61 0.65
C VAL A 104 -13.01 14.46 1.15
N VAL A 105 -11.85 14.27 0.52
CA VAL A 105 -10.88 13.26 0.91
C VAL A 105 -9.56 13.94 1.20
N ALA A 106 -9.00 13.68 2.37
CA ALA A 106 -7.66 14.13 2.72
C ALA A 106 -6.72 12.94 2.74
N LEU A 107 -5.54 13.13 2.18
CA LEU A 107 -4.47 12.13 2.19
C LEU A 107 -3.36 12.70 3.07
N GLU A 108 -3.21 12.09 4.25
CA GLU A 108 -2.30 12.59 5.29
C GLU A 108 -1.00 11.79 5.26
N ALA A 109 0.11 12.50 5.19
CA ALA A 109 1.40 11.91 5.47
C ALA A 109 1.55 11.72 6.98
N ALA A 110 2.38 10.75 7.37
CA ALA A 110 2.78 10.57 8.77
C ALA A 110 4.18 11.14 8.94
N ASN A 111 4.31 12.41 8.62
CA ASN A 111 5.57 13.14 8.70
C ASN A 111 5.24 14.63 8.61
N PRO A 112 5.56 15.43 9.64
CA PRO A 112 5.19 16.86 9.62
C PRO A 112 5.87 17.67 8.52
N ALA A 113 6.91 17.14 7.88
CA ALA A 113 7.53 17.81 6.75
C ALA A 113 6.68 17.77 5.48
N TYR A 114 5.61 16.98 5.46
CA TYR A 114 4.74 16.82 4.31
C TYR A 114 3.37 17.39 4.61
N GLU A 115 2.80 18.10 3.65
CA GLU A 115 1.47 18.66 3.79
C GLU A 115 0.39 17.61 3.57
N THR A 116 -0.71 17.74 4.33
CA THR A 116 -1.94 17.02 4.03
C THR A 116 -2.55 17.62 2.78
N ARG A 117 -2.86 16.78 1.80
CA ARG A 117 -3.50 17.21 0.57
C ARG A 117 -4.96 16.84 0.59
N VAL A 118 -5.80 17.76 0.14
CA VAL A 118 -7.24 17.62 0.17
C VAL A 118 -7.77 17.61 -1.26
N TYR A 119 -8.68 16.69 -1.53
CA TYR A 119 -9.23 16.47 -2.87
C TYR A 119 -10.74 16.30 -2.79
N ARG A 120 -11.41 16.43 -3.93
CA ARG A 120 -12.78 15.94 -4.06
C ARG A 120 -12.74 14.41 -4.11
N ASP A 121 -13.83 13.78 -3.67
CA ASP A 121 -13.87 12.33 -3.63
C ASP A 121 -13.76 11.67 -5.01
N ASP A 122 -14.15 12.38 -6.07
CA ASP A 122 -14.03 11.87 -7.44
C ASP A 122 -12.60 11.89 -7.97
N GLN A 123 -11.68 12.57 -7.28
CA GLN A 123 -10.28 12.64 -7.68
C GLN A 123 -9.43 11.51 -7.09
N VAL A 124 -9.94 10.81 -6.08
CA VAL A 124 -9.16 9.81 -5.33
C VAL A 124 -9.83 8.46 -5.43
N LYS A 125 -9.07 7.46 -5.87
CA LYS A 125 -9.54 6.07 -5.91
C LYS A 125 -8.63 5.24 -5.03
N VAL A 126 -9.23 4.58 -4.04
CA VAL A 126 -8.48 3.67 -3.18
C VAL A 126 -8.13 2.43 -4.00
N GLN A 127 -6.87 2.06 -4.00
CA GLN A 127 -6.37 0.88 -4.70
C GLN A 127 -6.14 -0.29 -3.76
N GLY A 128 -6.06 -0.03 -2.48
CA GLY A 128 -5.90 -1.07 -1.49
C GLY A 128 -5.53 -0.52 -0.13
N LYS A 129 -5.57 -1.40 0.85
CA LYS A 129 -5.32 -1.08 2.25
C LYS A 129 -4.06 -1.80 2.73
N LEU A 130 -3.26 -1.10 3.52
CA LEU A 130 -2.08 -1.68 4.17
C LEU A 130 -2.50 -2.76 5.16
N VAL A 131 -1.96 -3.96 5.03
CA VAL A 131 -2.24 -5.07 5.94
C VAL A 131 -0.98 -5.65 6.57
N GLY A 132 0.19 -5.31 6.07
CA GLY A 132 1.43 -5.80 6.63
C GLY A 132 2.63 -5.05 6.12
N LEU A 133 3.77 -5.28 6.79
CA LEU A 133 5.02 -4.63 6.44
C LEU A 133 6.16 -5.60 6.68
N ILE A 134 7.10 -5.63 5.77
CA ILE A 134 8.30 -6.47 5.86
C ILE A 134 9.52 -5.57 5.78
N ARG A 135 10.42 -5.73 6.73
CA ARG A 135 11.66 -4.96 6.75
C ARG A 135 12.83 -5.92 6.89
N THR A 136 13.83 -5.70 6.07
CA THR A 136 15.09 -6.47 6.16
C THR A 136 16.22 -5.52 6.55
N TYR A 137 17.17 -6.05 7.28
CA TYR A 137 18.33 -5.31 7.75
C TYR A 137 19.62 -5.78 7.08
#